data_672b707b197610902952d57073db0cfe
#
_entry.id   672b707b197610902952d57073db0cfe
#
_cell.length_a   1.000
_cell.length_b   1.000
_cell.length_c   1.000
_cell.angle_alpha   90.00
_cell.angle_beta   90.00
_cell.angle_gamma   90.00
#
_symmetry.space_group_name_H-M   'P 1'
#
loop_
_entity.id
_entity.type
_entity.pdbx_description
1 polymer ?
#
loop_
_entity_poly.entity_id
_entity_poly.type
_entity_poly.pdbx_seq_one_letter_code
_entity_poly.pdbx_strand_id
1 'polypeptide(L)'
;MEEVDKLLSSKLIREVYYPEWLANVVMAKKSNGEWRICVDFTNLNKTYLKDSFPLPRINQLVDSTARHELLSFMDAFSGYNQIMMDEQDQEKIVFIVSQGLYYHKVMPFGLKNAGATYQRDWSVTCFTIRSNETWRCI
;
A
#
# COMPACT_ATOMS: atom_id res chain seq x y z
N MET A 1 -0.59 -20.78 5.89
CA MET A 1 -1.44 -20.75 7.10
C MET A 1 -1.04 -19.59 8.01
N GLU A 2 0.16 -19.55 8.55
CA GLU A 2 0.59 -18.52 9.50
C GLU A 2 0.46 -17.06 9.02
N GLU A 3 0.54 -16.80 7.72
CA GLU A 3 0.52 -15.43 7.17
C GLU A 3 -0.90 -14.84 7.17
N VAL A 4 -1.92 -15.63 6.86
CA VAL A 4 -3.32 -15.22 6.94
C VAL A 4 -3.72 -14.96 8.40
N ASP A 5 -3.31 -15.82 9.31
CA ASP A 5 -3.59 -15.68 10.73
C ASP A 5 -2.93 -14.40 11.31
N LYS A 6 -1.71 -14.07 10.86
CA LYS A 6 -1.03 -12.82 11.20
C LYS A 6 -1.79 -11.59 10.70
N LEU A 7 -2.27 -11.63 9.45
CA LEU A 7 -3.04 -10.52 8.87
C LEU A 7 -4.39 -10.34 9.57
N LEU A 8 -5.07 -11.43 9.95
CA LEU A 8 -6.31 -11.39 10.72
C LEU A 8 -6.10 -10.84 12.12
N SER A 9 -5.09 -11.33 12.84
CA SER A 9 -4.76 -10.86 14.20
C SER A 9 -4.38 -9.37 14.22
N SER A 10 -3.72 -8.91 13.15
CA SER A 10 -3.38 -7.50 12.94
C SER A 10 -4.55 -6.66 12.41
N LYS A 11 -5.73 -7.25 12.19
CA LYS A 11 -6.94 -6.59 11.67
C LYS A 11 -6.77 -5.92 10.29
N LEU A 12 -5.79 -6.36 9.51
CA LEU A 12 -5.50 -5.84 8.19
C LEU A 12 -6.44 -6.42 7.11
N ILE A 13 -6.97 -7.61 7.37
CA ILE A 13 -7.94 -8.30 6.52
C ILE A 13 -9.19 -8.68 7.33
N ARG A 14 -10.28 -8.95 6.62
CA ARG A 14 -11.53 -9.45 7.18
C ARG A 14 -12.13 -10.53 6.29
N GLU A 15 -12.78 -11.51 6.90
CA GLU A 15 -13.52 -12.54 6.19
C GLU A 15 -14.75 -11.95 5.50
N VAL A 16 -15.06 -12.48 4.31
CA VAL A 16 -16.20 -12.05 3.48
C VAL A 16 -16.93 -13.25 2.89
N TYR A 17 -18.22 -13.06 2.63
CA TYR A 17 -19.07 -14.05 1.98
C TYR A 17 -19.70 -13.44 0.73
N TYR A 18 -19.68 -14.18 -0.38
CA TYR A 18 -20.31 -13.79 -1.64
C TYR A 18 -19.82 -12.47 -2.26
N PRO A 19 -18.51 -12.31 -2.51
CA PRO A 19 -18.00 -11.11 -3.14
C PRO A 19 -18.38 -11.04 -4.63
N GLU A 20 -18.56 -9.83 -5.14
CA GLU A 20 -18.74 -9.60 -6.58
C GLU A 20 -17.45 -9.71 -7.39
N TRP A 21 -16.33 -9.48 -6.74
CA TRP A 21 -14.99 -9.50 -7.35
C TRP A 21 -14.05 -10.40 -6.56
N LEU A 22 -13.27 -11.22 -7.29
CA LEU A 22 -12.34 -12.16 -6.67
C LEU A 22 -10.97 -12.12 -7.36
N ALA A 23 -9.92 -11.90 -6.58
CA ALA A 23 -8.54 -11.97 -7.03
C ALA A 23 -7.91 -13.32 -6.68
N ASN A 24 -7.04 -13.79 -7.56
CA ASN A 24 -6.26 -15.01 -7.32
C ASN A 24 -5.04 -14.73 -6.43
N VAL A 25 -4.66 -15.72 -5.67
CA VAL A 25 -3.44 -15.70 -4.87
C VAL A 25 -2.33 -16.43 -5.59
N VAL A 26 -1.16 -15.80 -5.63
CA VAL A 26 0.07 -16.37 -6.16
C VAL A 26 1.07 -16.52 -5.03
N MET A 27 1.64 -17.70 -4.89
CA MET A 27 2.70 -17.96 -3.92
C MET A 27 4.06 -17.59 -4.50
N ALA A 28 4.75 -16.65 -3.88
CA ALA A 28 6.09 -16.22 -4.27
C ALA A 28 7.12 -16.62 -3.20
N LYS A 29 8.23 -17.21 -3.63
CA LYS A 29 9.33 -17.59 -2.72
C LYS A 29 10.27 -16.40 -2.52
N LYS A 30 10.54 -16.07 -1.27
CA LYS A 30 11.53 -15.05 -0.89
C LYS A 30 12.95 -15.59 -1.06
N SER A 31 13.94 -14.71 -1.12
CA SER A 31 15.36 -15.09 -1.20
C SER A 31 15.84 -15.91 0.01
N ASN A 32 15.22 -15.71 1.18
CA ASN A 32 15.48 -16.48 2.39
C ASN A 32 14.80 -17.86 2.43
N GLY A 33 14.11 -18.27 1.35
CA GLY A 33 13.43 -19.56 1.24
C GLY A 33 11.98 -19.60 1.76
N GLU A 34 11.51 -18.55 2.45
CA GLU A 34 10.13 -18.45 2.92
C GLU A 34 9.16 -18.17 1.78
N TRP A 35 7.92 -18.61 1.93
CA TRP A 35 6.84 -18.29 1.01
C TRP A 35 6.09 -17.05 1.47
N ARG A 36 5.70 -16.20 0.52
CA ARG A 36 4.78 -15.11 0.76
C ARG A 36 3.56 -15.22 -0.13
N ILE A 37 2.45 -14.77 0.38
CA ILE A 37 1.20 -14.66 -0.35
C ILE A 37 1.24 -13.32 -1.13
N CYS A 38 1.02 -13.40 -2.44
CA CYS A 38 0.83 -12.24 -3.31
C CYS A 38 -0.55 -12.34 -3.93
N VAL A 39 -1.31 -11.26 -3.88
CA VAL A 39 -2.63 -11.19 -4.53
C VAL A 39 -2.48 -10.58 -5.92
N ASP A 40 -3.03 -11.24 -6.92
CA ASP A 40 -3.00 -10.77 -8.31
C ASP A 40 -4.18 -9.85 -8.62
N PHE A 41 -3.93 -8.56 -8.64
CA PHE A 41 -4.90 -7.53 -9.00
C PHE A 41 -4.85 -7.13 -10.48
N THR A 42 -4.24 -7.92 -11.36
CA THR A 42 -4.07 -7.57 -12.78
C THR A 42 -5.40 -7.22 -13.46
N ASN A 43 -6.43 -8.02 -13.25
CA ASN A 43 -7.74 -7.77 -13.86
C ASN A 43 -8.43 -6.54 -13.27
N LEU A 44 -8.36 -6.35 -11.97
CA LEU A 44 -8.86 -5.17 -11.30
C LEU A 44 -8.15 -3.91 -11.82
N ASN A 45 -6.83 -3.95 -11.92
CA ASN A 45 -6.00 -2.85 -12.42
C ASN A 45 -6.29 -2.46 -13.87
N LYS A 46 -6.78 -3.38 -14.71
CA LYS A 46 -7.22 -3.08 -16.09
C LYS A 46 -8.50 -2.25 -16.10
N THR A 47 -9.40 -2.49 -15.17
CA THR A 47 -10.72 -1.83 -15.09
C THR A 47 -10.63 -0.42 -14.53
N TYR A 48 -9.69 -0.16 -13.61
CA TYR A 48 -9.52 1.13 -12.99
C TYR A 48 -8.75 2.12 -13.87
N LEU A 49 -9.19 3.37 -13.86
CA LEU A 49 -8.44 4.48 -14.47
C LEU A 49 -7.13 4.70 -13.72
N LYS A 50 -6.11 5.11 -14.47
CA LYS A 50 -4.84 5.50 -13.85
C LYS A 50 -4.98 6.88 -13.21
N ASP A 51 -4.59 7.00 -11.95
CA ASP A 51 -4.45 8.29 -11.29
C ASP A 51 -3.34 9.10 -11.97
N SER A 52 -3.65 10.33 -12.34
CA SER A 52 -2.71 11.26 -12.99
C SER A 52 -1.85 12.05 -12.00
N PHE A 53 -1.89 11.71 -10.70
CA PHE A 53 -1.07 12.38 -9.69
C PHE A 53 0.42 12.30 -10.06
N PRO A 54 1.11 13.44 -10.16
CA PRO A 54 2.51 13.47 -10.56
C PRO A 54 3.39 12.94 -9.42
N LEU A 55 4.02 11.79 -9.66
CA LEU A 55 5.04 11.29 -8.75
C LEU A 55 6.31 12.17 -8.85
N PRO A 56 6.97 12.45 -7.73
CA PRO A 56 8.19 13.25 -7.73
C PRO A 56 9.28 12.56 -8.55
N ARG A 57 10.04 13.37 -9.32
CA ARG A 57 11.19 12.86 -10.09
C ARG A 57 12.39 12.69 -9.16
N ILE A 58 13.04 11.53 -9.21
CA ILE A 58 14.21 11.22 -8.37
C ILE A 58 15.29 12.29 -8.49
N ASN A 59 15.59 12.78 -9.70
CA ASN A 59 16.59 13.83 -9.92
C ASN A 59 16.25 15.14 -9.17
N GLN A 60 14.97 15.53 -9.16
CA GLN A 60 14.54 16.72 -8.42
C GLN A 60 14.70 16.55 -6.90
N LEU A 61 14.45 15.32 -6.40
CA LEU A 61 14.66 15.01 -4.99
C LEU A 61 16.15 15.07 -4.63
N VAL A 62 17.02 14.50 -5.46
CA VAL A 62 18.47 14.55 -5.27
C VAL A 62 18.97 15.97 -5.31
N ASP A 63 18.58 16.78 -6.31
CA ASP A 63 18.97 18.17 -6.44
C ASP A 63 18.53 19.02 -5.24
N SER A 64 17.34 18.71 -4.67
CA SER A 64 16.83 19.42 -3.49
C SER A 64 17.62 19.12 -2.21
N THR A 65 18.34 17.98 -2.15
CA THR A 65 19.18 17.61 -1.00
C THR A 65 20.61 18.14 -1.10
N ALA A 66 21.11 18.44 -2.28
CA ALA A 66 22.53 18.69 -2.58
C ALA A 66 23.17 19.89 -1.86
N ARG A 67 22.37 20.79 -1.27
CA ARG A 67 22.86 22.02 -0.61
C ARG A 67 22.59 22.07 0.89
N HIS A 68 22.27 20.93 1.50
CA HIS A 68 22.00 20.84 2.93
C HIS A 68 23.13 20.09 3.63
N GLU A 69 23.64 20.66 4.72
CA GLU A 69 24.69 20.04 5.55
C GLU A 69 24.16 18.87 6.38
N LEU A 70 22.87 18.89 6.71
CA LEU A 70 22.20 17.85 7.49
C LEU A 70 20.93 17.41 6.76
N LEU A 71 20.73 16.09 6.69
CA LEU A 71 19.54 15.46 6.12
C LEU A 71 18.88 14.59 7.19
N SER A 72 17.57 14.70 7.31
CA SER A 72 16.75 13.80 8.12
C SER A 72 15.91 12.93 7.19
N PHE A 73 15.94 11.62 7.42
CA PHE A 73 15.17 10.66 6.65
C PHE A 73 14.05 10.12 7.52
N MET A 74 12.85 10.12 6.99
CA MET A 74 11.68 9.54 7.63
C MET A 74 11.21 8.35 6.79
N ASP A 75 11.15 7.18 7.40
CA ASP A 75 10.64 5.96 6.78
C ASP A 75 9.30 5.59 7.40
N ALA A 76 8.31 5.33 6.55
CA ALA A 76 7.00 4.91 7.01
C ALA A 76 6.98 3.38 7.16
N PHE A 77 7.10 2.91 8.40
CA PHE A 77 6.95 1.48 8.70
C PHE A 77 5.59 0.96 8.18
N SER A 78 5.64 -0.03 7.27
CA SER A 78 4.45 -0.61 6.64
C SER A 78 3.48 0.43 6.06
N GLY A 79 3.98 1.45 5.35
CA GLY A 79 3.25 2.65 4.97
C GLY A 79 1.91 2.40 4.28
N TYR A 80 1.79 1.40 3.40
CA TYR A 80 0.52 1.04 2.76
C TYR A 80 -0.51 0.51 3.76
N ASN A 81 -0.10 -0.21 4.79
CA ASN A 81 -0.99 -0.72 5.81
C ASN A 81 -1.56 0.39 6.74
N GLN A 82 -1.05 1.61 6.65
CA GLN A 82 -1.59 2.76 7.38
C GLN A 82 -2.75 3.45 6.65
N ILE A 83 -2.94 3.13 5.36
CA ILE A 83 -4.00 3.71 4.54
C ILE A 83 -5.21 2.78 4.55
N MET A 84 -6.30 3.24 5.15
CA MET A 84 -7.57 2.52 5.15
C MET A 84 -8.21 2.62 3.77
N MET A 85 -8.72 1.48 3.29
CA MET A 85 -9.51 1.44 2.06
C MET A 85 -10.95 1.88 2.34
N ASP A 86 -11.53 2.60 1.39
CA ASP A 86 -12.97 2.88 1.40
C ASP A 86 -13.77 1.58 1.42
N GLU A 87 -14.88 1.55 2.17
CA GLU A 87 -15.68 0.32 2.34
C GLU A 87 -16.20 -0.24 1.01
N GLN A 88 -16.56 0.63 0.06
CA GLN A 88 -17.01 0.22 -1.27
C GLN A 88 -15.88 -0.38 -2.12
N ASP A 89 -14.64 0.05 -1.89
CA ASP A 89 -13.47 -0.48 -2.59
C ASP A 89 -12.91 -1.74 -1.94
N GLN A 90 -13.13 -1.95 -0.63
CA GLN A 90 -12.74 -3.18 0.05
C GLN A 90 -13.40 -4.42 -0.59
N GLU A 91 -14.65 -4.32 -1.03
CA GLU A 91 -15.37 -5.42 -1.67
C GLU A 91 -14.76 -5.83 -3.02
N LYS A 92 -13.99 -4.95 -3.66
CA LYS A 92 -13.34 -5.20 -4.96
C LYS A 92 -11.96 -5.84 -4.83
N ILE A 93 -11.37 -5.84 -3.64
CA ILE A 93 -10.03 -6.39 -3.37
C ILE A 93 -10.08 -7.67 -2.55
N VAL A 94 -11.08 -8.50 -2.83
CA VAL A 94 -11.25 -9.81 -2.21
C VAL A 94 -10.31 -10.82 -2.84
N PHE A 95 -9.74 -11.69 -2.03
CA PHE A 95 -8.89 -12.78 -2.47
C PHE A 95 -9.29 -14.10 -1.82
N ILE A 96 -8.98 -15.20 -2.52
CA ILE A 96 -9.30 -16.56 -2.06
C ILE A 96 -8.04 -17.27 -1.58
N VAL A 97 -8.14 -17.92 -0.45
CA VAL A 97 -7.16 -18.86 0.08
C VAL A 97 -7.85 -20.14 0.52
N SER A 98 -7.09 -21.19 0.84
CA SER A 98 -7.65 -22.47 1.29
C SER A 98 -8.55 -22.38 2.54
N GLN A 99 -8.39 -21.33 3.32
CA GLN A 99 -9.13 -21.10 4.58
C GLN A 99 -10.43 -20.32 4.37
N GLY A 100 -10.60 -19.62 3.25
CA GLY A 100 -11.78 -18.80 2.99
C GLY A 100 -11.52 -17.63 2.06
N LEU A 101 -12.46 -16.69 2.08
CA LEU A 101 -12.45 -15.45 1.31
C LEU A 101 -12.19 -14.28 2.25
N TYR A 102 -11.25 -13.45 1.87
CA TYR A 102 -10.86 -12.30 2.67
C TYR A 102 -10.72 -11.05 1.81
N TYR A 103 -11.01 -9.90 2.37
CA TYR A 103 -10.67 -8.62 1.76
C TYR A 103 -9.70 -7.82 2.63
N HIS A 104 -8.92 -6.98 1.98
CA HIS A 104 -8.04 -6.05 2.67
C HIS A 104 -8.83 -4.85 3.20
N LYS A 105 -8.66 -4.54 4.48
CA LYS A 105 -9.17 -3.30 5.08
C LYS A 105 -8.27 -2.12 4.83
N VAL A 106 -7.00 -2.40 4.59
CA VAL A 106 -5.94 -1.43 4.32
C VAL A 106 -5.43 -1.61 2.90
N MET A 107 -4.75 -0.63 2.37
CA MET A 107 -4.26 -0.64 0.99
C MET A 107 -3.24 -1.76 0.77
N PRO A 108 -3.54 -2.78 -0.07
CA PRO A 108 -2.61 -3.84 -0.37
C PRO A 108 -1.58 -3.42 -1.42
N PHE A 109 -0.48 -4.16 -1.49
CA PHE A 109 0.47 -4.07 -2.59
C PHE A 109 -0.16 -4.58 -3.90
N GLY A 110 0.25 -3.98 -5.02
CA GLY A 110 -0.13 -4.44 -6.36
C GLY A 110 -1.30 -3.68 -6.99
N LEU A 111 -1.95 -2.76 -6.28
CA LEU A 111 -2.95 -1.87 -6.88
C LEU A 111 -2.27 -0.79 -7.74
N LYS A 112 -2.85 -0.53 -8.93
CA LYS A 112 -2.33 0.40 -9.94
C LYS A 112 -2.07 1.81 -9.40
N ASN A 113 -2.94 2.29 -8.53
CA ASN A 113 -2.91 3.65 -8.01
C ASN A 113 -2.33 3.76 -6.59
N ALA A 114 -1.89 2.64 -5.99
CA ALA A 114 -1.39 2.62 -4.62
C ALA A 114 -0.24 3.61 -4.39
N GLY A 115 0.71 3.69 -5.33
CA GLY A 115 1.83 4.62 -5.22
C GLY A 115 1.41 6.08 -5.27
N ALA A 116 0.43 6.44 -6.10
CA ALA A 116 -0.09 7.80 -6.20
C ALA A 116 -0.86 8.19 -4.93
N THR A 117 -1.71 7.30 -4.43
CA THR A 117 -2.46 7.50 -3.18
C THR A 117 -1.51 7.67 -2.00
N TYR A 118 -0.55 6.75 -1.85
CA TYR A 118 0.45 6.81 -0.80
C TYR A 118 1.24 8.13 -0.82
N GLN A 119 1.71 8.54 -2.00
CA GLN A 119 2.48 9.78 -2.13
C GLN A 119 1.65 11.02 -1.80
N ARG A 120 0.37 11.03 -2.14
CA ARG A 120 -0.55 12.12 -1.80
C ARG A 120 -0.75 12.23 -0.30
N ASP A 121 -1.08 11.13 0.36
CA ASP A 121 -1.32 11.08 1.81
C ASP A 121 -0.05 11.42 2.58
N TRP A 122 1.09 10.89 2.14
CA TRP A 122 2.39 11.18 2.74
C TRP A 122 2.78 12.66 2.60
N SER A 123 2.53 13.26 1.44
CA SER A 123 2.79 14.69 1.21
C SER A 123 1.97 15.57 2.16
N VAL A 124 0.71 15.22 2.41
CA VAL A 124 -0.15 15.94 3.37
C VAL A 124 0.37 15.77 4.79
N THR A 125 0.74 14.56 5.19
CA THR A 125 1.29 14.27 6.52
C THR A 125 2.58 15.02 6.78
N CYS A 126 3.52 15.00 5.84
CA CYS A 126 4.77 15.77 5.91
C CYS A 126 4.52 17.28 6.00
N PHE A 127 3.54 17.79 5.26
CA PHE A 127 3.19 19.21 5.32
C PHE A 127 2.61 19.60 6.68
N THR A 128 1.81 18.76 7.28
CA THR A 128 1.22 19.00 8.61
C THR A 128 2.30 19.01 9.71
N ILE A 129 3.26 18.08 9.67
CA ILE A 129 4.39 18.08 10.59
C ILE A 129 5.24 19.34 10.41
N ARG A 130 5.42 19.81 9.17
CA ARG A 130 6.18 21.00 8.84
C ARG A 130 5.56 22.30 9.38
N SER A 131 4.25 22.39 9.49
CA SER A 131 3.59 23.60 10.01
C SER A 131 3.87 23.84 11.50
N ASN A 132 4.25 22.79 12.23
CA ASN A 132 4.55 22.84 13.66
C ASN A 132 6.06 22.86 13.98
N GLU A 133 6.92 22.50 13.03
CA GLU A 133 8.38 22.48 13.20
C GLU A 133 9.09 22.93 11.91
N THR A 134 10.27 23.56 12.04
CA THR A 134 11.07 24.14 10.94
C THR A 134 11.73 23.12 9.99
N TRP A 135 11.25 21.87 9.94
CA TRP A 135 11.84 20.79 9.14
C TRP A 135 11.21 20.72 7.74
N ARG A 136 12.00 20.54 6.71
CA ARG A 136 11.52 20.27 5.35
C ARG A 136 11.55 18.76 5.10
N CYS A 137 10.38 18.17 4.79
CA CYS A 137 10.31 16.84 4.18
C CYS A 137 10.68 16.95 2.70
N ILE A 138 11.50 16.05 2.23
CA ILE A 138 11.90 15.87 0.83
C ILE A 138 11.15 14.68 0.27
#